data_a5c7bf9fe234cfa13d0b188f83aa63cc
#
_entry.id   a5c7bf9fe234cfa13d0b188f83aa63cc
#
_cell.length_a   1.000
_cell.length_b   1.000
_cell.length_c   1.000
_cell.angle_alpha   90.00
_cell.angle_beta   90.00
_cell.angle_gamma   90.00
#
_symmetry.space_group_name_H-M   'P 1'
#
loop_
_entity.id
_entity.type
_entity.pdbx_description
1 polymer ?
#
loop_
_entity_poly.entity_id
_entity_poly.type
_entity_poly.pdbx_seq_one_letter_code
_entity_poly.pdbx_strand_id
1 'polypeptide(L)'
;MVDLRSDTISMPTREMLETILEAKLGDDGRTDSKGRGEDLAVNELEDLAAEMTGKEAAVLFPSGTQGNTSAILAYCRPGQKVMVDEMQHIYLSEKVVFDPSIGQLEPVTYKLDQDNLPDLDDMRRILESQEIALLCIENTHNFSGGTCVPLERMKRFMSWQRSLGFLSTWMEPGCSMQWWPWAWKHGKCANMWIR
;
A
#
# COMPACT_ATOMS: atom_id res chain seq x y z
N MET A 1 -20.27 21.85 -9.79
CA MET A 1 -19.06 22.33 -9.05
C MET A 1 -18.14 21.11 -8.90
N VAL A 2 -16.89 21.21 -9.29
CA VAL A 2 -15.90 20.14 -9.07
C VAL A 2 -15.33 20.31 -7.66
N ASP A 3 -15.40 19.25 -6.84
CA ASP A 3 -14.86 19.24 -5.48
C ASP A 3 -13.57 18.40 -5.47
N LEU A 4 -12.44 19.02 -5.14
CA LEU A 4 -11.12 18.41 -5.13
C LEU A 4 -10.52 18.31 -3.71
N ARG A 5 -11.35 18.40 -2.67
CA ARG A 5 -10.86 18.36 -1.27
C ARG A 5 -10.31 17.02 -0.86
N SER A 6 -10.87 15.92 -1.35
CA SER A 6 -10.47 14.55 -1.01
C SER A 6 -11.02 13.57 -2.04
N ASP A 7 -10.29 12.49 -2.27
CA ASP A 7 -10.74 11.31 -3.02
C ASP A 7 -11.90 10.58 -2.32
N THR A 8 -11.97 10.66 -0.99
CA THR A 8 -13.02 10.02 -0.17
C THR A 8 -14.43 10.56 -0.40
N ILE A 9 -14.57 11.72 -1.06
CA ILE A 9 -15.87 12.30 -1.42
C ILE A 9 -16.31 11.98 -2.85
N SER A 10 -15.51 11.21 -3.59
CA SER A 10 -15.87 10.75 -4.93
C SER A 10 -17.08 9.83 -4.87
N MET A 11 -18.05 10.08 -5.75
CA MET A 11 -19.26 9.27 -5.85
C MET A 11 -19.15 8.29 -7.02
N PRO A 12 -19.67 7.05 -6.89
CA PRO A 12 -19.75 6.14 -8.02
C PRO A 12 -20.65 6.72 -9.12
N THR A 13 -20.34 6.38 -10.37
CA THR A 13 -21.22 6.76 -11.49
C THR A 13 -22.51 5.93 -11.44
N ARG A 14 -23.51 6.37 -12.24
CA ARG A 14 -24.77 5.65 -12.32
C ARG A 14 -24.54 4.22 -12.84
N GLU A 15 -23.71 4.06 -13.84
CA GLU A 15 -23.35 2.77 -14.43
C GLU A 15 -22.69 1.83 -13.39
N MET A 16 -21.80 2.37 -12.54
CA MET A 16 -21.22 1.61 -11.44
C MET A 16 -22.26 1.13 -10.44
N LEU A 17 -23.27 1.96 -10.13
CA LEU A 17 -24.35 1.57 -9.21
C LEU A 17 -25.28 0.53 -9.85
N GLU A 18 -25.56 0.64 -11.15
CA GLU A 18 -26.40 -0.32 -11.89
C GLU A 18 -25.76 -1.73 -11.92
N THR A 19 -24.44 -1.86 -11.97
CA THR A 19 -23.78 -3.17 -11.94
C THR A 19 -24.03 -3.96 -10.65
N ILE A 20 -24.34 -3.29 -9.54
CA ILE A 20 -24.66 -3.95 -8.26
C ILE A 20 -25.91 -4.84 -8.40
N LEU A 21 -26.87 -4.44 -9.24
CA LEU A 21 -28.12 -5.17 -9.43
C LEU A 21 -27.93 -6.48 -10.18
N GLU A 22 -26.85 -6.60 -10.95
CA GLU A 22 -26.53 -7.77 -11.79
C GLU A 22 -25.37 -8.58 -11.23
N ALA A 23 -24.75 -8.13 -10.12
CA ALA A 23 -23.60 -8.79 -9.53
C ALA A 23 -23.95 -10.19 -9.03
N LYS A 24 -23.10 -11.16 -9.34
CA LYS A 24 -23.18 -12.52 -8.81
C LYS A 24 -22.53 -12.56 -7.44
N LEU A 25 -23.37 -12.45 -6.43
CA LEU A 25 -22.92 -12.45 -5.04
C LEU A 25 -22.69 -13.88 -4.54
N GLY A 26 -21.74 -14.04 -3.66
CA GLY A 26 -21.41 -15.29 -2.99
C GLY A 26 -20.92 -15.03 -1.57
N ASP A 27 -20.63 -16.11 -0.84
CA ASP A 27 -20.11 -16.04 0.53
C ASP A 27 -18.58 -16.20 0.51
N ASP A 28 -17.85 -15.11 0.70
CA ASP A 28 -16.38 -15.15 0.78
C ASP A 28 -15.84 -15.91 1.98
N GLY A 29 -16.68 -16.14 3.01
CA GLY A 29 -16.35 -17.00 4.13
C GLY A 29 -16.31 -18.49 3.79
N ARG A 30 -16.88 -18.88 2.65
CA ARG A 30 -16.83 -20.25 2.11
C ARG A 30 -15.81 -20.31 1.00
N THR A 31 -14.82 -21.16 1.18
CA THR A 31 -13.75 -21.30 0.20
C THR A 31 -13.82 -22.62 -0.56
N ASP A 32 -13.48 -22.57 -1.83
CA ASP A 32 -13.27 -23.75 -2.67
C ASP A 32 -12.01 -24.52 -2.28
N SER A 33 -11.71 -25.61 -2.98
CA SER A 33 -10.50 -26.41 -2.77
C SER A 33 -9.18 -25.66 -3.03
N LYS A 34 -9.24 -24.49 -3.66
CA LYS A 34 -8.09 -23.60 -3.91
C LYS A 34 -8.00 -22.47 -2.90
N GLY A 35 -8.92 -22.42 -1.93
CA GLY A 35 -8.98 -21.37 -0.91
C GLY A 35 -9.57 -20.05 -1.38
N ARG A 36 -10.28 -20.05 -2.54
CA ARG A 36 -10.97 -18.84 -3.05
C ARG A 36 -12.42 -18.81 -2.54
N GLY A 37 -12.90 -17.61 -2.22
CA GLY A 37 -14.28 -17.39 -1.83
C GLY A 37 -15.29 -17.71 -2.94
N GLU A 38 -16.57 -17.86 -2.57
CA GLU A 38 -17.66 -18.12 -3.52
C GLU A 38 -18.14 -16.86 -4.25
N ASP A 39 -17.75 -15.66 -3.83
CA ASP A 39 -18.15 -14.42 -4.49
C ASP A 39 -17.39 -14.23 -5.81
N LEU A 40 -18.11 -14.39 -6.92
CA LEU A 40 -17.50 -14.30 -8.26
C LEU A 40 -17.09 -12.87 -8.60
N ALA A 41 -17.79 -11.85 -8.10
CA ALA A 41 -17.45 -10.46 -8.38
C ALA A 41 -16.14 -10.07 -7.68
N VAL A 42 -15.94 -10.52 -6.44
CA VAL A 42 -14.66 -10.34 -5.72
C VAL A 42 -13.55 -11.08 -6.45
N ASN A 43 -13.76 -12.34 -6.84
CA ASN A 43 -12.76 -13.12 -7.56
C ASN A 43 -12.35 -12.46 -8.88
N GLU A 44 -13.31 -11.98 -9.68
CA GLU A 44 -13.03 -11.28 -10.93
C GLU A 44 -12.26 -9.98 -10.71
N LEU A 45 -12.57 -9.23 -9.65
CA LEU A 45 -11.84 -8.01 -9.28
C LEU A 45 -10.38 -8.31 -8.90
N GLU A 46 -10.15 -9.33 -8.07
CA GLU A 46 -8.81 -9.74 -7.64
C GLU A 46 -7.98 -10.25 -8.83
N ASP A 47 -8.56 -11.07 -9.71
CA ASP A 47 -7.89 -11.55 -10.91
C ASP A 47 -7.52 -10.40 -11.85
N LEU A 48 -8.45 -9.45 -12.07
CA LEU A 48 -8.19 -8.27 -12.88
C LEU A 48 -7.09 -7.40 -12.26
N ALA A 49 -7.14 -7.16 -10.94
CA ALA A 49 -6.12 -6.39 -10.25
C ALA A 49 -4.72 -7.04 -10.35
N ALA A 50 -4.64 -8.36 -10.20
CA ALA A 50 -3.41 -9.13 -10.36
C ALA A 50 -2.86 -9.01 -11.79
N GLU A 51 -3.72 -9.21 -12.80
CA GLU A 51 -3.35 -9.06 -14.21
C GLU A 51 -2.85 -7.64 -14.51
N MET A 52 -3.61 -6.64 -14.11
CA MET A 52 -3.29 -5.23 -14.36
C MET A 52 -1.99 -4.80 -13.73
N THR A 53 -1.62 -5.34 -12.59
CA THR A 53 -0.38 -5.02 -11.86
C THR A 53 0.78 -5.95 -12.22
N GLY A 54 0.52 -7.01 -13.00
CA GLY A 54 1.52 -8.02 -13.36
C GLY A 54 1.97 -8.83 -12.14
N LYS A 55 1.07 -9.07 -11.19
CA LYS A 55 1.32 -9.80 -9.95
C LYS A 55 0.70 -11.20 -9.99
N GLU A 56 1.19 -12.05 -9.09
CA GLU A 56 0.72 -13.43 -8.97
C GLU A 56 -0.73 -13.50 -8.45
N ALA A 57 -1.07 -12.61 -7.51
CA ALA A 57 -2.40 -12.55 -6.91
C ALA A 57 -2.70 -11.14 -6.37
N ALA A 58 -3.98 -10.86 -6.12
CA ALA A 58 -4.46 -9.69 -5.40
C ALA A 58 -5.46 -10.13 -4.33
N VAL A 59 -5.65 -9.29 -3.30
CA VAL A 59 -6.64 -9.50 -2.24
C VAL A 59 -7.40 -8.21 -2.00
N LEU A 60 -8.73 -8.29 -2.03
CA LEU A 60 -9.60 -7.18 -1.68
C LEU A 60 -9.73 -7.04 -0.16
N PHE A 61 -9.60 -5.83 0.34
CA PHE A 61 -9.91 -5.47 1.72
C PHE A 61 -11.03 -4.44 1.78
N PRO A 62 -11.90 -4.49 2.79
CA PRO A 62 -13.02 -3.54 2.94
C PRO A 62 -12.57 -2.12 3.28
N SER A 63 -11.29 -1.92 3.64
CA SER A 63 -10.69 -0.59 3.85
C SER A 63 -9.20 -0.60 3.60
N GLY A 64 -8.65 0.57 3.20
CA GLY A 64 -7.20 0.76 3.05
C GLY A 64 -6.45 0.52 4.36
N THR A 65 -6.98 0.98 5.49
CA THR A 65 -6.40 0.73 6.82
C THR A 65 -6.25 -0.76 7.12
N GLN A 66 -7.27 -1.57 6.80
CA GLN A 66 -7.17 -3.01 6.99
C GLN A 66 -6.13 -3.63 6.05
N GLY A 67 -6.10 -3.19 4.81
CA GLY A 67 -5.10 -3.62 3.84
C GLY A 67 -3.68 -3.30 4.34
N ASN A 68 -3.41 -2.05 4.71
CA ASN A 68 -2.12 -1.61 5.25
C ASN A 68 -1.71 -2.41 6.49
N THR A 69 -2.63 -2.54 7.46
CA THR A 69 -2.39 -3.30 8.70
C THR A 69 -2.05 -4.75 8.39
N SER A 70 -2.85 -5.41 7.54
CA SER A 70 -2.67 -6.82 7.20
C SER A 70 -1.33 -7.08 6.53
N ALA A 71 -0.93 -6.21 5.61
CA ALA A 71 0.33 -6.38 4.93
C ALA A 71 1.54 -6.18 5.86
N ILE A 72 1.53 -5.13 6.69
CA ILE A 72 2.63 -4.90 7.61
C ILE A 72 2.76 -6.08 8.57
N LEU A 73 1.64 -6.55 9.14
CA LEU A 73 1.64 -7.69 10.08
C LEU A 73 1.96 -9.04 9.41
N ALA A 74 1.76 -9.16 8.10
CA ALA A 74 2.22 -10.34 7.36
C ALA A 74 3.75 -10.46 7.33
N TYR A 75 4.46 -9.33 7.30
CA TYR A 75 5.93 -9.28 7.22
C TYR A 75 6.61 -9.08 8.56
N CYS A 76 5.95 -8.44 9.52
CA CYS A 76 6.57 -8.04 10.78
C CYS A 76 6.03 -8.83 11.98
N ARG A 77 6.85 -8.90 13.03
CA ARG A 77 6.50 -9.50 14.33
C ARG A 77 6.61 -8.46 15.44
N PRO A 78 5.89 -8.61 16.54
CA PRO A 78 5.99 -7.70 17.69
C PRO A 78 7.43 -7.38 18.07
N GLY A 79 7.71 -6.11 18.36
CA GLY A 79 9.05 -5.60 18.70
C GLY A 79 9.96 -5.34 17.51
N GLN A 80 9.57 -5.68 16.29
CA GLN A 80 10.37 -5.33 15.11
C GLN A 80 10.16 -3.88 14.69
N LYS A 81 11.20 -3.30 14.09
CA LYS A 81 11.23 -1.92 13.64
C LYS A 81 10.70 -1.78 12.22
N VAL A 82 9.79 -0.84 12.05
CA VAL A 82 9.20 -0.47 10.76
C VAL A 82 9.58 0.99 10.46
N MET A 83 10.24 1.19 9.33
CA MET A 83 10.68 2.50 8.91
C MET A 83 9.59 3.18 8.09
N VAL A 84 9.20 4.38 8.52
CA VAL A 84 8.14 5.21 7.92
C VAL A 84 8.61 6.66 7.87
N ASP A 85 7.99 7.52 7.06
CA ASP A 85 8.24 8.94 7.24
C ASP A 85 7.37 9.54 8.35
N GLU A 86 7.81 10.69 8.88
CA GLU A 86 7.15 11.35 10.00
C GLU A 86 5.75 11.89 9.68
N MET A 87 5.40 12.02 8.39
CA MET A 87 4.12 12.50 7.89
C MET A 87 3.27 11.38 7.28
N GLN A 88 3.75 10.13 7.29
CA GLN A 88 3.08 9.02 6.63
C GLN A 88 1.72 8.70 7.24
N HIS A 89 0.73 8.41 6.39
CA HIS A 89 -0.66 8.18 6.82
C HIS A 89 -0.79 7.03 7.83
N ILE A 90 -0.06 5.94 7.64
CA ILE A 90 -0.08 4.78 8.57
C ILE A 90 0.48 5.15 9.96
N TYR A 91 1.39 6.13 10.02
CA TYR A 91 2.01 6.58 11.27
C TYR A 91 1.17 7.63 11.98
N LEU A 92 0.60 8.61 11.25
CA LEU A 92 -0.17 9.70 11.85
C LEU A 92 -1.64 9.35 12.09
N SER A 93 -2.27 8.60 11.19
CA SER A 93 -3.71 8.39 11.19
C SER A 93 -4.13 6.98 11.59
N GLU A 94 -3.54 5.95 11.01
CA GLU A 94 -3.99 4.57 11.24
C GLU A 94 -3.45 3.99 12.54
N LYS A 95 -2.18 4.13 12.84
CA LYS A 95 -1.48 3.77 14.09
C LYS A 95 -1.58 2.32 14.60
N VAL A 96 -2.48 1.52 14.06
CA VAL A 96 -2.84 0.18 14.58
C VAL A 96 -1.62 -0.73 14.75
N VAL A 97 -0.71 -0.73 13.78
CA VAL A 97 0.49 -1.58 13.81
C VAL A 97 1.51 -1.14 14.87
N PHE A 98 1.48 0.12 15.25
CA PHE A 98 2.37 0.70 16.28
C PHE A 98 1.75 0.76 17.68
N ASP A 99 0.47 0.36 17.81
CA ASP A 99 -0.20 0.33 19.10
C ASP A 99 0.40 -0.77 19.98
N PRO A 100 0.81 -0.44 21.24
CA PRO A 100 1.44 -1.41 22.14
C PRO A 100 0.56 -2.59 22.54
N SER A 101 -0.75 -2.46 22.39
CA SER A 101 -1.71 -3.52 22.71
C SER A 101 -2.12 -4.36 21.48
N ILE A 102 -1.79 -3.91 20.26
CA ILE A 102 -2.24 -4.56 19.02
C ILE A 102 -1.04 -5.00 18.19
N GLY A 103 -0.46 -4.12 17.38
CA GLY A 103 0.63 -4.47 16.46
C GLY A 103 1.99 -4.60 17.11
N GLN A 104 2.25 -3.82 18.15
CA GLN A 104 3.47 -3.83 18.95
C GLN A 104 4.76 -3.63 18.13
N LEU A 105 4.67 -2.95 16.97
CA LEU A 105 5.82 -2.63 16.15
C LEU A 105 6.43 -1.29 16.57
N GLU A 106 7.74 -1.15 16.39
CA GLU A 106 8.46 0.07 16.73
C GLU A 106 8.61 0.95 15.48
N PRO A 107 8.01 2.16 15.45
CA PRO A 107 8.21 3.06 14.31
C PRO A 107 9.59 3.69 14.36
N VAL A 108 10.29 3.73 13.25
CA VAL A 108 11.53 4.47 13.04
C VAL A 108 11.30 5.47 11.93
N THR A 109 11.31 6.76 12.27
CA THR A 109 10.95 7.79 11.30
C THR A 109 12.14 8.30 10.51
N TYR A 110 11.95 8.47 9.19
CA TYR A 110 12.85 9.24 8.33
C TYR A 110 12.20 10.55 7.90
N LYS A 111 13.02 11.49 7.47
CA LYS A 111 12.59 12.83 7.05
C LYS A 111 12.21 12.87 5.59
N LEU A 112 11.36 13.82 5.25
CA LEU A 112 11.16 14.27 3.88
C LEU A 112 12.14 15.41 3.55
N ASP A 113 12.55 15.50 2.30
CA ASP A 113 13.37 16.60 1.81
C ASP A 113 12.52 17.87 1.51
N GLN A 114 13.16 18.93 1.00
CA GLN A 114 12.49 20.19 0.66
C GLN A 114 11.39 20.06 -0.41
N ASP A 115 11.39 18.99 -1.18
CA ASP A 115 10.41 18.68 -2.23
C ASP A 115 9.33 17.73 -1.71
N ASN A 116 9.27 17.49 -0.40
CA ASN A 116 8.41 16.51 0.25
C ASN A 116 8.57 15.08 -0.29
N LEU A 117 9.78 14.72 -0.63
CA LEU A 117 10.15 13.38 -1.06
C LEU A 117 11.01 12.72 0.02
N PRO A 118 11.03 11.38 0.11
CA PRO A 118 11.90 10.67 1.04
C PRO A 118 13.35 11.12 0.96
N ASP A 119 13.92 11.61 2.06
CA ASP A 119 15.32 12.02 2.16
C ASP A 119 16.22 10.76 2.14
N LEU A 120 16.90 10.57 1.02
CA LEU A 120 17.69 9.36 0.79
C LEU A 120 18.90 9.23 1.71
N ASP A 121 19.48 10.33 2.14
CA ASP A 121 20.67 10.32 3.01
C ASP A 121 20.26 10.00 4.44
N ASP A 122 19.15 10.57 4.91
CA ASP A 122 18.58 10.25 6.23
C ASP A 122 18.14 8.78 6.29
N MET A 123 17.42 8.30 5.28
CA MET A 123 16.99 6.90 5.19
C MET A 123 18.19 5.93 5.21
N ARG A 124 19.21 6.23 4.43
CA ARG A 124 20.42 5.39 4.38
C ARG A 124 21.13 5.35 5.72
N ARG A 125 21.28 6.49 6.38
CA ARG A 125 21.87 6.60 7.71
C ARG A 125 21.13 5.71 8.73
N ILE A 126 19.80 5.71 8.69
CA ILE A 126 18.96 4.87 9.56
C ILE A 126 19.19 3.38 9.24
N LEU A 127 19.13 2.98 7.98
CA LEU A 127 19.32 1.60 7.54
C LEU A 127 20.71 1.04 7.88
N GLU A 128 21.74 1.89 7.89
CA GLU A 128 23.11 1.49 8.26
C GLU A 128 23.34 1.46 9.78
N SER A 129 22.49 2.14 10.58
CA SER A 129 22.66 2.28 12.03
C SER A 129 21.87 1.27 12.86
N GLN A 130 20.84 0.65 12.31
CA GLN A 130 19.97 -0.27 13.03
C GLN A 130 19.25 -1.23 12.10
N GLU A 131 18.82 -2.36 12.66
CA GLU A 131 18.03 -3.35 11.91
C GLU A 131 16.61 -2.84 11.69
N ILE A 132 16.17 -2.84 10.43
CA ILE A 132 14.83 -2.48 9.99
C ILE A 132 14.20 -3.70 9.32
N ALA A 133 13.08 -4.15 9.85
CA ALA A 133 12.37 -5.30 9.29
C ALA A 133 11.58 -4.93 8.02
N LEU A 134 11.00 -3.73 8.00
CA LEU A 134 10.17 -3.28 6.89
C LEU A 134 10.35 -1.77 6.66
N LEU A 135 10.50 -1.38 5.40
CA LEU A 135 10.42 0.00 4.94
C LEU A 135 9.07 0.24 4.27
N CYS A 136 8.32 1.22 4.77
CA CYS A 136 7.06 1.66 4.16
C CYS A 136 7.24 2.99 3.45
N ILE A 137 6.78 3.08 2.22
CA ILE A 137 6.81 4.31 1.41
C ILE A 137 5.40 4.60 0.93
N GLU A 138 4.94 5.82 1.16
CA GLU A 138 3.63 6.29 0.72
C GLU A 138 3.76 6.99 -0.65
N ASN A 139 2.94 6.55 -1.62
CA ASN A 139 2.96 7.09 -2.97
C ASN A 139 1.59 6.88 -3.67
N THR A 140 0.82 7.92 -3.92
CA THR A 140 1.10 9.36 -3.70
C THR A 140 1.03 9.72 -2.22
N HIS A 141 1.88 10.66 -1.76
CA HIS A 141 1.96 11.00 -0.35
C HIS A 141 0.82 11.94 0.10
N ASN A 142 -0.07 11.46 0.97
CA ASN A 142 -1.28 12.16 1.37
C ASN A 142 -1.01 13.53 2.03
N PHE A 143 -0.27 13.55 3.12
CA PHE A 143 -0.02 14.79 3.87
C PHE A 143 1.00 15.73 3.21
N SER A 144 1.65 15.30 2.14
CA SER A 144 2.54 16.13 1.31
C SER A 144 1.87 16.64 0.03
N GLY A 145 0.54 16.72 0.01
CA GLY A 145 -0.22 17.27 -1.10
C GLY A 145 -0.26 16.40 -2.36
N GLY A 146 -0.15 15.09 -2.20
CA GLY A 146 -0.18 14.15 -3.34
C GLY A 146 1.16 14.04 -4.08
N THR A 147 2.26 14.33 -3.40
CA THR A 147 3.61 14.23 -3.98
C THR A 147 3.89 12.80 -4.43
N CYS A 148 4.47 12.68 -5.62
CA CYS A 148 4.81 11.40 -6.23
C CYS A 148 6.30 11.13 -6.15
N VAL A 149 6.68 9.97 -5.64
CA VAL A 149 8.09 9.54 -5.61
C VAL A 149 8.58 9.21 -7.02
N PRO A 150 9.60 9.90 -7.55
CA PRO A 150 10.14 9.64 -8.87
C PRO A 150 10.71 8.22 -9.01
N LEU A 151 10.58 7.65 -10.22
CA LEU A 151 11.06 6.30 -10.52
C LEU A 151 12.54 6.07 -10.15
N GLU A 152 13.38 7.08 -10.30
CA GLU A 152 14.81 6.97 -9.98
C GLU A 152 15.04 6.82 -8.46
N ARG A 153 14.24 7.47 -7.62
CA ARG A 153 14.27 7.23 -6.17
C ARG A 153 13.76 5.83 -5.84
N MET A 154 12.69 5.38 -6.47
CA MET A 154 12.18 4.01 -6.29
C MET A 154 13.22 2.95 -6.62
N LYS A 155 13.97 3.10 -7.72
CA LYS A 155 15.07 2.20 -8.09
C LYS A 155 16.16 2.14 -7.01
N ARG A 156 16.47 3.26 -6.34
CA ARG A 156 17.43 3.29 -5.23
C ARG A 156 16.94 2.48 -4.04
N PHE A 157 15.68 2.62 -3.64
CA PHE A 157 15.10 1.79 -2.57
C PHE A 157 15.19 0.31 -2.89
N MET A 158 14.84 -0.09 -4.11
CA MET A 158 14.96 -1.48 -4.56
C MET A 158 16.41 -1.99 -4.57
N SER A 159 17.38 -1.14 -4.88
CA SER A 159 18.79 -1.52 -4.83
C SER A 159 19.26 -1.73 -3.38
N TRP A 160 18.84 -0.87 -2.46
CA TRP A 160 19.16 -1.00 -1.03
C TRP A 160 18.52 -2.24 -0.42
N GLN A 161 17.27 -2.54 -0.76
CA GLN A 161 16.60 -3.76 -0.32
C GLN A 161 17.43 -5.00 -0.64
N ARG A 162 18.00 -5.07 -1.84
CA ARG A 162 18.85 -6.22 -2.26
C ARG A 162 20.19 -6.25 -1.52
N SER A 163 20.77 -5.10 -1.22
CA SER A 163 22.10 -5.00 -0.61
C SER A 163 22.08 -5.08 0.91
N LEU A 164 21.04 -4.58 1.56
CA LEU A 164 20.92 -4.49 3.03
C LEU A 164 19.96 -5.54 3.62
N GLY A 165 19.21 -6.27 2.79
CA GLY A 165 18.41 -7.41 3.21
C GLY A 165 17.11 -7.10 3.97
N PHE A 166 16.58 -5.88 3.89
CA PHE A 166 15.28 -5.55 4.48
C PHE A 166 14.13 -5.74 3.49
N LEU A 167 12.91 -5.86 4.01
CA LEU A 167 11.70 -5.88 3.20
C LEU A 167 11.21 -4.44 2.95
N SER A 168 10.56 -4.20 1.82
CA SER A 168 9.91 -2.92 1.54
C SER A 168 8.49 -3.12 1.03
N THR A 169 7.58 -2.24 1.45
CA THR A 169 6.22 -2.16 0.94
C THR A 169 5.88 -0.74 0.53
N TRP A 170 5.05 -0.63 -0.50
CA TRP A 170 4.54 0.65 -0.99
C TRP A 170 3.10 0.77 -0.53
N MET A 171 2.78 1.89 0.10
CA MET A 171 1.44 2.17 0.60
C MET A 171 0.83 3.31 -0.19
N GLU A 172 -0.41 3.12 -0.63
CA GLU A 172 -1.23 4.20 -1.14
C GLU A 172 -2.30 4.55 -0.12
N PRO A 173 -2.47 5.83 0.21
CA PRO A 173 -3.57 6.27 1.04
C PRO A 173 -4.87 6.16 0.23
N GLY A 174 -5.77 5.36 0.74
CA GLY A 174 -7.08 5.13 0.13
C GLY A 174 -7.08 4.01 -0.92
N CYS A 175 -8.14 3.23 -0.89
CA CYS A 175 -8.45 2.17 -1.84
C CYS A 175 -8.89 2.72 -3.21
N SER A 176 -8.08 3.56 -3.82
CA SER A 176 -8.23 3.85 -5.22
C SER A 176 -7.05 3.22 -5.94
N MET A 177 -7.34 2.28 -6.83
CA MET A 177 -6.44 2.01 -7.94
C MET A 177 -6.25 3.34 -8.68
N GLN A 178 -5.40 4.22 -8.15
CA GLN A 178 -5.00 5.38 -8.91
C GLN A 178 -4.09 4.87 -10.02
N TRP A 179 -4.70 4.77 -11.14
CA TRP A 179 -4.10 4.45 -12.41
C TRP A 179 -2.93 5.39 -12.67
N TRP A 180 -1.74 4.85 -12.62
CA TRP A 180 -0.57 5.45 -13.20
C TRP A 180 -0.37 4.86 -14.60
N PRO A 181 -0.93 5.45 -15.66
CA PRO A 181 -0.86 4.87 -17.00
C PRO A 181 0.57 4.71 -17.49
N TRP A 182 1.50 5.51 -16.96
CA TRP A 182 2.89 5.53 -17.39
C TRP A 182 3.76 4.47 -16.69
N ALA A 183 3.65 4.34 -15.40
CA ALA A 183 4.41 3.36 -14.63
C ALA A 183 4.00 1.93 -14.98
N TRP A 184 2.74 1.77 -15.28
CA TRP A 184 2.11 0.52 -15.64
C TRP A 184 2.50 0.01 -17.02
N LYS A 185 2.56 0.88 -18.03
CA LYS A 185 2.92 0.54 -19.42
C LYS A 185 4.32 -0.06 -19.56
N HIS A 186 5.15 0.04 -18.52
CA HIS A 186 6.55 -0.43 -18.53
C HIS A 186 6.87 -1.48 -17.46
N GLY A 187 5.91 -2.03 -16.75
CA GLY A 187 6.11 -3.10 -15.74
C GLY A 187 7.01 -2.70 -14.57
N LYS A 188 7.08 -1.39 -14.24
CA LYS A 188 8.13 -0.84 -13.37
C LYS A 188 7.68 -0.36 -12.00
N CYS A 189 6.39 -0.38 -11.69
CA CYS A 189 5.85 0.04 -10.38
C CYS A 189 4.80 -0.96 -9.90
N ALA A 190 5.20 -2.09 -9.46
CA ALA A 190 4.26 -3.06 -8.95
C ALA A 190 4.87 -3.90 -7.84
N ASN A 191 5.06 -3.28 -6.68
CA ASN A 191 5.20 -3.98 -5.42
C ASN A 191 4.17 -3.46 -4.43
N MET A 192 2.93 -3.39 -4.87
CA MET A 192 1.80 -3.13 -4.00
C MET A 192 0.98 -4.40 -3.84
N TRP A 193 0.83 -4.88 -2.62
CA TRP A 193 -0.24 -5.74 -2.13
C TRP A 193 -0.55 -7.02 -2.93
N ILE A 194 0.43 -7.68 -3.53
CA ILE A 194 0.13 -8.88 -4.29
C ILE A 194 1.31 -9.83 -4.15
N ARG A 195 1.05 -11.01 -3.68
CA ARG A 195 1.96 -12.15 -3.73
C ARG A 195 2.18 -12.62 -5.15
#